data_be2155f54d8e448afc8f0f1e746b0bba
#
_entry.id   be2155f54d8e448afc8f0f1e746b0bba
#
_cell.length_a   1.000
_cell.length_b   1.000
_cell.length_c   1.000
_cell.angle_alpha   90.00
_cell.angle_beta   90.00
_cell.angle_gamma   90.00
#
_symmetry.space_group_name_H-M   'P 1'
#
loop_
_entity.id
_entity.type
_entity.pdbx_description
1 polymer ?
#
loop_
_entity_poly.entity_id
_entity_poly.type
_entity_poly.pdbx_seq_one_letter_code
_entity_poly.pdbx_strand_id
1 'polypeptide(L)'
;MNHCYQRGANGFVLFYSVSDHLVFFTTYCLLAKKYNVQVLSLCQMPDHVHDSVVVKTAQQLATFRRELNSTFSRAQNEFCHWEGAVFESPFGSAPKQGAKKARTNLIYVGNNPVERRLVTRAEDYQWNYLAYAVTNHPFSEPLVIRNCRWPMKCAVKEVKAQYERGKPMTYPLLKRLFAPLNLAEKRQLTDFIVSTYNVIDYAEAIRYFDSFEDMLTAMHANTGSEYDLNEITVGRSDIYFSQFAAILLKDGRFEDIHQILSLPKKQRVELFMRLRQRTGAMTEQIAHYLRLHVSKESIDETGD
;
A
#
# COMPACT_ATOMS: atom_id res chain seq x y z
N MET A 1 20.06 -1.78 -10.01
CA MET A 1 18.73 -1.69 -9.42
C MET A 1 18.48 -2.89 -8.53
N ASN A 2 17.81 -2.72 -7.42
CA ASN A 2 17.37 -3.80 -6.53
C ASN A 2 15.84 -3.84 -6.52
N HIS A 3 15.27 -5.03 -6.71
CA HIS A 3 13.90 -5.32 -6.36
C HIS A 3 13.83 -5.62 -4.88
N CYS A 4 12.98 -4.92 -4.16
CA CYS A 4 12.76 -5.18 -2.76
C CYS A 4 11.28 -5.54 -2.53
N TYR A 5 11.06 -6.41 -1.57
CA TYR A 5 9.71 -6.75 -1.13
C TYR A 5 9.64 -6.88 0.39
N GLN A 6 8.49 -6.56 0.95
CA GLN A 6 8.23 -6.65 2.37
C GLN A 6 6.78 -7.08 2.60
N ARG A 7 6.60 -8.17 3.33
CA ARG A 7 5.28 -8.73 3.65
C ARG A 7 4.86 -8.39 5.07
N GLY A 8 3.56 -8.40 5.30
CA GLY A 8 2.99 -8.40 6.64
C GLY A 8 3.37 -9.65 7.40
N ALA A 9 3.67 -9.51 8.69
CA ALA A 9 3.98 -10.62 9.56
C ALA A 9 2.86 -11.67 9.52
N ASN A 10 3.22 -12.94 9.38
CA ASN A 10 2.27 -14.06 9.25
C ASN A 10 1.27 -13.89 8.09
N GLY A 11 1.60 -13.13 7.05
CA GLY A 11 0.71 -12.83 5.93
C GLY A 11 -0.41 -11.83 6.27
N PHE A 12 -0.36 -11.17 7.42
CA PHE A 12 -1.39 -10.22 7.85
C PHE A 12 -1.44 -9.00 6.94
N VAL A 13 -2.63 -8.44 6.81
CA VAL A 13 -2.86 -7.18 6.09
C VAL A 13 -2.08 -6.04 6.74
N LEU A 14 -1.43 -5.24 5.92
CA LEU A 14 -0.67 -4.05 6.31
C LEU A 14 -1.52 -2.78 6.21
N PHE A 15 -2.32 -2.69 5.15
CA PHE A 15 -3.06 -1.48 4.79
C PHE A 15 -4.57 -1.74 4.81
N TYR A 16 -5.23 -1.27 5.85
CA TYR A 16 -6.68 -1.39 6.06
C TYR A 16 -7.44 -0.18 5.52
N SER A 17 -6.76 0.95 5.39
CA SER A 17 -7.35 2.23 5.02
C SER A 17 -6.41 3.11 4.21
N VAL A 18 -6.96 4.17 3.61
CA VAL A 18 -6.17 5.24 2.96
C VAL A 18 -5.10 5.82 3.89
N SER A 19 -5.40 5.90 5.20
CA SER A 19 -4.44 6.45 6.16
C SER A 19 -3.19 5.60 6.31
N ASP A 20 -3.31 4.26 6.29
CA ASP A 20 -2.14 3.38 6.35
C ASP A 20 -1.22 3.59 5.15
N HIS A 21 -1.81 3.63 3.96
CA HIS A 21 -1.06 3.89 2.73
C HIS A 21 -0.35 5.24 2.77
N LEU A 22 -1.03 6.30 3.21
CA LEU A 22 -0.45 7.64 3.27
C LEU A 22 0.65 7.76 4.32
N VAL A 23 0.48 7.14 5.50
CA VAL A 23 1.52 7.12 6.55
C VAL A 23 2.75 6.39 6.05
N PHE A 24 2.57 5.20 5.43
CA PHE A 24 3.67 4.45 4.85
C PHE A 24 4.34 5.23 3.72
N PHE A 25 3.58 5.71 2.73
CA PHE A 25 4.08 6.39 1.55
C PHE A 25 4.89 7.63 1.90
N THR A 26 4.35 8.50 2.76
CA THR A 26 5.04 9.75 3.11
C THR A 26 6.29 9.49 3.93
N THR A 27 6.30 8.47 4.80
CA THR A 27 7.48 8.01 5.53
C THR A 27 8.52 7.45 4.56
N TYR A 28 8.11 6.59 3.64
CA TYR A 28 8.96 6.00 2.60
C TYR A 28 9.66 7.10 1.77
N CYS A 29 8.89 8.05 1.26
CA CYS A 29 9.41 9.12 0.41
C CYS A 29 10.43 10.02 1.14
N LEU A 30 10.16 10.38 2.38
CA LEU A 30 11.10 11.20 3.16
C LEU A 30 12.38 10.43 3.51
N LEU A 31 12.27 9.16 3.86
CA LEU A 31 13.43 8.32 4.13
C LEU A 31 14.24 8.02 2.87
N ALA A 32 13.59 7.84 1.72
CA ALA A 32 14.28 7.71 0.43
C ALA A 32 15.14 8.94 0.13
N LYS A 33 14.61 10.16 0.37
CA LYS A 33 15.38 11.41 0.28
C LYS A 33 16.51 11.45 1.30
N LYS A 34 16.23 11.16 2.57
CA LYS A 34 17.21 11.18 3.66
C LYS A 34 18.41 10.28 3.37
N TYR A 35 18.16 9.09 2.84
CA TYR A 35 19.20 8.10 2.54
C TYR A 35 19.69 8.14 1.10
N ASN A 36 19.25 9.12 0.30
CA ASN A 36 19.60 9.25 -1.10
C ASN A 36 19.36 7.95 -1.91
N VAL A 37 18.19 7.34 -1.70
CA VAL A 37 17.71 6.17 -2.42
C VAL A 37 16.94 6.66 -3.65
N GLN A 38 17.37 6.30 -4.86
CA GLN A 38 16.61 6.58 -6.08
C GLN A 38 15.50 5.53 -6.22
N VAL A 39 14.26 5.96 -6.30
CA VAL A 39 13.09 5.10 -6.39
C VAL A 39 12.57 5.08 -7.81
N LEU A 40 12.50 3.90 -8.43
CA LEU A 40 12.03 3.74 -9.81
C LEU A 40 10.59 3.22 -9.86
N SER A 41 10.17 2.45 -8.88
CA SER A 41 8.80 1.96 -8.75
C SER A 41 8.45 1.71 -7.29
N LEU A 42 7.17 1.79 -6.96
CA LEU A 42 6.60 1.44 -5.66
C LEU A 42 5.16 0.97 -5.88
N CYS A 43 4.80 -0.17 -5.32
CA CYS A 43 3.44 -0.67 -5.27
C CYS A 43 3.13 -1.15 -3.85
N GLN A 44 2.12 -0.55 -3.22
CA GLN A 44 1.65 -0.91 -1.89
C GLN A 44 0.41 -1.80 -2.03
N MET A 45 0.60 -3.11 -1.90
CA MET A 45 -0.49 -4.09 -1.90
C MET A 45 -1.09 -4.21 -0.49
N PRO A 46 -2.29 -4.73 -0.32
CA PRO A 46 -2.93 -4.79 1.00
C PRO A 46 -2.08 -5.48 2.09
N ASP A 47 -1.34 -6.52 1.76
CA ASP A 47 -0.57 -7.37 2.69
C ASP A 47 0.95 -7.34 2.44
N HIS A 48 1.42 -6.62 1.42
CA HIS A 48 2.84 -6.51 1.10
C HIS A 48 3.17 -5.25 0.30
N VAL A 49 4.46 -4.98 0.14
CA VAL A 49 4.99 -3.86 -0.65
C VAL A 49 6.08 -4.37 -1.58
N HIS A 50 6.03 -3.95 -2.83
CA HIS A 50 7.12 -4.10 -3.80
C HIS A 50 7.67 -2.74 -4.23
N ASP A 51 8.97 -2.64 -4.40
CA ASP A 51 9.60 -1.47 -4.99
C ASP A 51 10.90 -1.83 -5.73
N SER A 52 11.27 -0.94 -6.63
CA SER A 52 12.54 -0.99 -7.35
C SER A 52 13.35 0.24 -7.00
N VAL A 53 14.54 0.04 -6.44
CA VAL A 53 15.40 1.12 -5.99
C VAL A 53 16.82 0.99 -6.50
N VAL A 54 17.50 2.13 -6.66
CA VAL A 54 18.93 2.19 -6.91
C VAL A 54 19.61 2.76 -5.68
N VAL A 55 20.61 2.04 -5.19
CA VAL A 55 21.41 2.39 -4.01
C VAL A 55 22.89 2.20 -4.32
N LYS A 56 23.75 2.93 -3.61
CA LYS A 56 25.21 2.81 -3.76
C LYS A 56 25.76 1.58 -3.04
N THR A 57 25.18 1.22 -1.90
CA THR A 57 25.66 0.11 -1.07
C THR A 57 24.52 -0.69 -0.47
N ALA A 58 24.75 -1.96 -0.17
CA ALA A 58 23.79 -2.80 0.57
C ALA A 58 23.50 -2.25 1.98
N GLN A 59 24.49 -1.62 2.63
CA GLN A 59 24.33 -1.00 3.93
C GLN A 59 23.35 0.19 3.89
N GLN A 60 23.41 1.00 2.83
CA GLN A 60 22.44 2.09 2.61
C GLN A 60 21.03 1.55 2.52
N LEU A 61 20.82 0.50 1.72
CA LEU A 61 19.52 -0.15 1.59
C LEU A 61 19.03 -0.73 2.93
N ALA A 62 19.90 -1.45 3.63
CA ALA A 62 19.55 -2.05 4.92
C ALA A 62 19.16 -1.00 5.97
N THR A 63 19.86 0.14 6.01
CA THR A 63 19.57 1.23 6.94
C THR A 63 18.25 1.92 6.60
N PHE A 64 18.00 2.20 5.32
CA PHE A 64 16.73 2.74 4.83
C PHE A 64 15.56 1.84 5.21
N ARG A 65 15.65 0.53 4.93
CA ARG A 65 14.59 -0.44 5.23
C ARG A 65 14.33 -0.60 6.72
N ARG A 66 15.38 -0.69 7.53
CA ARG A 66 15.24 -0.79 8.97
C ARG A 66 14.50 0.39 9.56
N GLU A 67 14.87 1.62 9.17
CA GLU A 67 14.22 2.83 9.68
C GLU A 67 12.77 2.93 9.19
N LEU A 68 12.51 2.63 7.91
CA LEU A 68 11.16 2.60 7.34
C LEU A 68 10.24 1.64 8.12
N ASN A 69 10.67 0.36 8.20
CA ASN A 69 9.87 -0.67 8.83
C ASN A 69 9.63 -0.38 10.31
N SER A 70 10.67 0.07 11.04
CA SER A 70 10.56 0.44 12.45
C SER A 70 9.62 1.63 12.67
N THR A 71 9.72 2.67 11.83
CA THR A 71 8.90 3.87 11.96
C THR A 71 7.44 3.58 11.67
N PHE A 72 7.16 2.88 10.57
CA PHE A 72 5.79 2.52 10.22
C PHE A 72 5.17 1.55 11.23
N SER A 73 5.90 0.50 11.63
CA SER A 73 5.41 -0.48 12.62
C SER A 73 5.02 0.17 13.93
N ARG A 74 5.86 1.09 14.44
CA ARG A 74 5.56 1.82 15.67
C ARG A 74 4.30 2.67 15.52
N ALA A 75 4.20 3.44 14.44
CA ALA A 75 3.04 4.29 14.20
C ALA A 75 1.74 3.48 14.06
N GLN A 76 1.77 2.35 13.33
CA GLN A 76 0.61 1.49 13.15
C GLN A 76 0.22 0.77 14.44
N ASN A 77 1.19 0.21 15.17
CA ASN A 77 0.94 -0.47 16.44
C ASN A 77 0.32 0.46 17.49
N GLU A 78 0.87 1.68 17.61
CA GLU A 78 0.33 2.71 18.49
C GLU A 78 -1.12 3.07 18.12
N PHE A 79 -1.37 3.31 16.82
CA PHE A 79 -2.71 3.69 16.35
C PHE A 79 -3.74 2.57 16.47
N CYS A 80 -3.35 1.33 16.16
CA CYS A 80 -4.23 0.16 16.20
C CYS A 80 -4.35 -0.47 17.59
N HIS A 81 -3.59 0.00 18.58
CA HIS A 81 -3.43 -0.66 19.89
C HIS A 81 -3.07 -2.15 19.72
N TRP A 82 -2.13 -2.41 18.80
CA TRP A 82 -1.66 -3.75 18.48
C TRP A 82 -0.27 -4.00 19.06
N GLU A 83 -0.10 -5.15 19.69
CA GLU A 83 1.19 -5.63 20.18
C GLU A 83 1.67 -6.80 19.30
N GLY A 84 2.75 -6.60 18.58
CA GLY A 84 3.32 -7.62 17.72
C GLY A 84 4.04 -7.08 16.49
N ALA A 85 4.63 -8.00 15.74
CA ALA A 85 5.30 -7.67 14.49
C ALA A 85 4.27 -7.22 13.44
N VAL A 86 4.60 -6.14 12.72
CA VAL A 86 3.83 -5.65 11.57
C VAL A 86 4.38 -6.27 10.29
N PHE A 87 5.69 -6.34 10.17
CA PHE A 87 6.36 -6.91 9.00
C PHE A 87 7.00 -8.25 9.31
N GLU A 88 7.03 -9.12 8.30
CA GLU A 88 7.89 -10.29 8.28
C GLU A 88 9.36 -9.87 8.20
N SER A 89 10.23 -10.54 8.90
CA SER A 89 11.67 -10.23 8.92
C SER A 89 12.48 -11.45 8.44
N PRO A 90 13.54 -11.22 7.66
CA PRO A 90 14.00 -9.95 7.07
C PRO A 90 13.20 -9.53 5.83
N PHE A 91 13.42 -8.27 5.33
CA PHE A 91 12.92 -7.88 4.01
C PHE A 91 13.67 -8.65 2.91
N GLY A 92 12.96 -8.95 1.82
CA GLY A 92 13.58 -9.55 0.64
C GLY A 92 14.20 -8.49 -0.28
N SER A 93 15.37 -8.80 -0.85
CA SER A 93 16.02 -7.98 -1.86
C SER A 93 16.73 -8.83 -2.90
N ALA A 94 16.51 -8.53 -4.18
CA ALA A 94 17.14 -9.21 -5.31
C ALA A 94 17.72 -8.20 -6.30
N PRO A 95 19.03 -8.23 -6.56
CA PRO A 95 19.63 -7.34 -7.56
C PRO A 95 19.14 -7.71 -8.96
N LYS A 96 18.76 -6.69 -9.75
CA LYS A 96 18.35 -6.81 -11.16
C LYS A 96 19.41 -6.17 -12.03
N GLN A 97 20.32 -6.99 -12.54
CA GLN A 97 21.42 -6.55 -13.39
C GLN A 97 21.04 -6.57 -14.88
N GLY A 98 21.37 -5.51 -15.60
CA GLY A 98 21.09 -5.34 -17.03
C GLY A 98 19.67 -4.84 -17.31
N ALA A 99 19.51 -4.16 -18.45
CA ALA A 99 18.28 -3.49 -18.85
C ALA A 99 17.06 -4.44 -18.94
N LYS A 100 17.26 -5.64 -19.50
CA LYS A 100 16.19 -6.63 -19.62
C LYS A 100 15.59 -7.01 -18.26
N LYS A 101 16.45 -7.34 -17.27
CA LYS A 101 15.94 -7.72 -15.92
C LYS A 101 15.32 -6.54 -15.20
N ALA A 102 15.84 -5.32 -15.42
CA ALA A 102 15.27 -4.11 -14.87
C ALA A 102 13.88 -3.82 -15.45
N ARG A 103 13.73 -3.88 -16.80
CA ARG A 103 12.46 -3.74 -17.51
C ARG A 103 11.42 -4.75 -16.98
N THR A 104 11.77 -6.03 -16.98
CA THR A 104 10.90 -7.10 -16.47
C THR A 104 10.46 -6.84 -15.03
N ASN A 105 11.36 -6.38 -14.17
CA ASN A 105 11.02 -6.10 -12.79
C ASN A 105 10.07 -4.90 -12.62
N LEU A 106 10.25 -3.83 -13.40
CA LEU A 106 9.33 -2.69 -13.40
C LEU A 106 7.92 -3.12 -13.81
N ILE A 107 7.82 -3.95 -14.86
CA ILE A 107 6.54 -4.54 -15.29
C ILE A 107 5.93 -5.39 -14.17
N TYR A 108 6.70 -6.26 -13.55
CA TYR A 108 6.23 -7.08 -12.43
C TYR A 108 5.68 -6.23 -11.27
N VAL A 109 6.44 -5.23 -10.80
CA VAL A 109 5.98 -4.34 -9.72
C VAL A 109 4.70 -3.60 -10.12
N GLY A 110 4.61 -3.14 -11.38
CA GLY A 110 3.42 -2.45 -11.90
C GLY A 110 2.19 -3.36 -11.97
N ASN A 111 2.35 -4.62 -12.38
CA ASN A 111 1.22 -5.53 -12.60
C ASN A 111 0.74 -6.27 -11.34
N ASN A 112 1.40 -6.13 -10.20
CA ASN A 112 0.96 -6.77 -8.96
C ASN A 112 -0.53 -6.59 -8.67
N PRO A 113 -1.13 -5.37 -8.74
CA PRO A 113 -2.55 -5.18 -8.46
C PRO A 113 -3.47 -5.83 -9.50
N VAL A 114 -3.01 -6.00 -10.74
CA VAL A 114 -3.77 -6.70 -11.80
C VAL A 114 -3.77 -8.21 -11.54
N GLU A 115 -2.63 -8.79 -11.20
CA GLU A 115 -2.49 -10.21 -10.83
C GLU A 115 -3.33 -10.57 -9.60
N ARG A 116 -3.45 -9.63 -8.65
CA ARG A 116 -4.31 -9.78 -7.47
C ARG A 116 -5.76 -9.37 -7.70
N ARG A 117 -6.16 -9.07 -8.93
CA ARG A 117 -7.53 -8.72 -9.34
C ARG A 117 -8.11 -7.53 -8.57
N LEU A 118 -7.28 -6.59 -8.16
CA LEU A 118 -7.72 -5.34 -7.53
C LEU A 118 -8.22 -4.34 -8.58
N VAL A 119 -7.57 -4.35 -9.74
CA VAL A 119 -7.89 -3.50 -10.89
C VAL A 119 -7.68 -4.29 -12.18
N THR A 120 -8.21 -3.78 -13.30
CA THR A 120 -7.99 -4.36 -14.63
C THR A 120 -6.73 -3.83 -15.32
N ARG A 121 -6.29 -2.62 -14.95
CA ARG A 121 -5.09 -1.98 -15.49
C ARG A 121 -4.24 -1.45 -14.33
N ALA A 122 -2.94 -1.57 -14.47
CA ALA A 122 -1.97 -1.26 -13.40
C ALA A 122 -2.03 0.21 -12.93
N GLU A 123 -2.25 1.16 -13.86
CA GLU A 123 -2.38 2.58 -13.59
C GLU A 123 -3.68 2.97 -12.89
N ASP A 124 -4.69 2.11 -12.86
CA ASP A 124 -5.96 2.32 -12.16
C ASP A 124 -5.85 2.02 -10.65
N TYR A 125 -4.72 1.48 -10.19
CA TYR A 125 -4.51 1.22 -8.77
C TYR A 125 -3.81 2.40 -8.08
N GLN A 126 -4.51 3.05 -7.16
CA GLN A 126 -4.07 4.31 -6.52
C GLN A 126 -2.69 4.21 -5.84
N TRP A 127 -2.31 3.05 -5.34
CA TRP A 127 -1.07 2.81 -4.60
C TRP A 127 0.04 2.20 -5.45
N ASN A 128 -0.10 2.34 -6.76
CA ASN A 128 0.88 1.97 -7.76
C ASN A 128 1.60 3.21 -8.28
N TYR A 129 2.90 3.11 -8.47
CA TYR A 129 3.71 4.20 -9.01
C TYR A 129 3.21 4.74 -10.36
N LEU A 130 2.60 3.89 -11.20
CA LEU A 130 2.07 4.28 -12.51
C LEU A 130 0.92 5.28 -12.42
N ALA A 131 0.13 5.21 -11.36
CA ALA A 131 -1.08 6.02 -11.22
C ALA A 131 -0.79 7.54 -11.28
N TYR A 132 0.35 7.97 -10.75
CA TYR A 132 0.75 9.37 -10.68
C TYR A 132 1.82 9.77 -11.70
N ALA A 133 2.08 8.93 -12.71
CA ALA A 133 3.13 9.19 -13.69
C ALA A 133 2.81 10.34 -14.65
N VAL A 134 1.54 10.55 -14.95
CA VAL A 134 1.08 11.53 -15.96
C VAL A 134 0.39 12.74 -15.32
N THR A 135 -0.34 12.53 -14.22
CA THR A 135 -1.13 13.58 -13.57
C THR A 135 -1.01 13.53 -12.05
N ASN A 136 -1.16 14.68 -11.42
CA ASN A 136 -1.13 14.82 -9.95
C ASN A 136 -2.48 14.53 -9.26
N HIS A 137 -3.52 14.19 -10.02
CA HIS A 137 -4.88 13.98 -9.51
C HIS A 137 -5.60 12.86 -10.27
N PRO A 138 -5.01 11.64 -10.34
CA PRO A 138 -5.56 10.55 -11.16
C PRO A 138 -6.91 10.02 -10.64
N PHE A 139 -7.25 10.24 -9.37
CA PHE A 139 -8.46 9.71 -8.72
C PHE A 139 -9.42 10.80 -8.25
N SER A 140 -9.15 12.05 -8.61
CA SER A 140 -9.98 13.19 -8.21
C SER A 140 -10.00 14.27 -9.29
N GLU A 141 -10.95 15.19 -9.16
CA GLU A 141 -10.95 16.42 -9.95
C GLU A 141 -9.75 17.30 -9.57
N PRO A 142 -9.24 18.11 -10.51
CA PRO A 142 -8.14 19.03 -10.26
C PRO A 142 -8.40 19.94 -9.05
N LEU A 143 -7.40 20.04 -8.18
CA LEU A 143 -7.48 20.86 -6.99
C LEU A 143 -7.27 22.34 -7.30
N VAL A 144 -8.36 23.12 -7.35
CA VAL A 144 -8.33 24.58 -7.55
C VAL A 144 -8.53 25.28 -6.20
N ILE A 145 -7.44 25.67 -5.53
CA ILE A 145 -7.43 26.17 -4.15
C ILE A 145 -8.42 27.33 -3.92
N ARG A 146 -8.55 28.28 -4.87
CA ARG A 146 -9.47 29.42 -4.74
C ARG A 146 -10.93 28.97 -4.55
N ASN A 147 -11.32 27.83 -5.14
CA ASN A 147 -12.69 27.31 -5.13
C ASN A 147 -12.95 26.38 -3.94
N CYS A 148 -11.93 26.01 -3.17
CA CYS A 148 -12.06 25.07 -2.06
C CYS A 148 -12.75 25.71 -0.86
N ARG A 149 -13.50 24.89 -0.12
CA ARG A 149 -14.00 25.24 1.22
C ARG A 149 -12.83 25.48 2.18
N TRP A 150 -13.08 26.24 3.24
CA TRP A 150 -12.07 26.59 4.24
C TRP A 150 -11.35 25.36 4.83
N PRO A 151 -12.05 24.26 5.24
CA PRO A 151 -11.35 23.08 5.77
C PRO A 151 -10.34 22.50 4.79
N MET A 152 -10.68 22.45 3.48
CA MET A 152 -9.76 21.95 2.46
C MET A 152 -8.53 22.87 2.28
N LYS A 153 -8.72 24.19 2.30
CA LYS A 153 -7.62 25.17 2.27
C LYS A 153 -6.66 24.98 3.44
N CYS A 154 -7.20 24.78 4.66
CA CYS A 154 -6.41 24.47 5.83
C CYS A 154 -5.65 23.16 5.71
N ALA A 155 -6.30 22.11 5.20
CA ALA A 155 -5.69 20.80 5.01
C ALA A 155 -4.51 20.85 4.03
N VAL A 156 -4.69 21.51 2.87
CA VAL A 156 -3.62 21.72 1.89
C VAL A 156 -2.44 22.50 2.48
N LYS A 157 -2.70 23.56 3.24
CA LYS A 157 -1.66 24.34 3.92
C LYS A 157 -0.87 23.48 4.90
N GLU A 158 -1.57 22.66 5.69
CA GLU A 158 -0.91 21.78 6.66
C GLU A 158 -0.06 20.70 5.98
N VAL A 159 -0.55 20.07 4.90
CA VAL A 159 0.22 19.09 4.13
C VAL A 159 1.53 19.70 3.62
N LYS A 160 1.47 20.89 3.02
CA LYS A 160 2.67 21.62 2.57
C LYS A 160 3.64 21.88 3.73
N ALA A 161 3.11 22.38 4.85
CA ALA A 161 3.94 22.67 6.02
C ALA A 161 4.61 21.41 6.61
N GLN A 162 3.92 20.25 6.62
CA GLN A 162 4.53 18.99 7.05
C GLN A 162 5.66 18.57 6.11
N TYR A 163 5.41 18.64 4.79
CA TYR A 163 6.43 18.33 3.80
C TYR A 163 7.66 19.22 3.89
N GLU A 164 7.49 20.55 4.00
CA GLU A 164 8.56 21.54 4.15
C GLU A 164 9.40 21.31 5.42
N ARG A 165 8.76 20.82 6.49
CA ARG A 165 9.45 20.42 7.75
C ARG A 165 10.11 19.03 7.67
N GLY A 166 10.02 18.33 6.55
CA GLY A 166 10.52 16.96 6.41
C GLY A 166 9.80 15.95 7.31
N LYS A 167 8.51 16.18 7.62
CA LYS A 167 7.70 15.30 8.48
C LYS A 167 6.69 14.50 7.68
N PRO A 168 6.52 13.18 7.94
CA PRO A 168 5.50 12.38 7.30
C PRO A 168 4.11 12.73 7.82
N MET A 169 3.10 12.30 7.09
CA MET A 169 1.73 12.29 7.60
C MET A 169 1.61 11.25 8.72
N THR A 170 0.78 11.56 9.73
CA THR A 170 0.53 10.66 10.86
C THR A 170 -0.96 10.35 10.97
N TYR A 171 -1.32 9.22 11.61
CA TYR A 171 -2.73 8.85 11.80
C TYR A 171 -3.56 9.93 12.48
N PRO A 172 -3.14 10.54 13.61
CA PRO A 172 -3.91 11.60 14.24
C PRO A 172 -4.07 12.84 13.34
N LEU A 173 -3.02 13.19 12.57
CA LEU A 173 -3.08 14.31 11.64
C LEU A 173 -4.06 14.02 10.50
N LEU A 174 -3.97 12.86 9.87
CA LEU A 174 -4.89 12.46 8.79
C LEU A 174 -6.33 12.42 9.27
N LYS A 175 -6.60 11.82 10.44
CA LYS A 175 -7.94 11.82 11.06
C LYS A 175 -8.49 13.24 11.19
N ARG A 176 -7.69 14.17 11.72
CA ARG A 176 -8.08 15.58 11.87
C ARG A 176 -8.35 16.27 10.54
N LEU A 177 -7.49 16.04 9.53
CA LEU A 177 -7.62 16.68 8.23
C LEU A 177 -8.82 16.14 7.42
N PHE A 178 -9.06 14.84 7.47
CA PHE A 178 -10.15 14.22 6.72
C PHE A 178 -11.52 14.39 7.36
N ALA A 179 -11.61 14.59 8.68
CA ALA A 179 -12.88 14.67 9.39
C ALA A 179 -13.88 15.69 8.81
N PRO A 180 -13.50 16.96 8.51
CA PRO A 180 -14.42 17.97 8.00
C PRO A 180 -14.65 17.90 6.48
N LEU A 181 -14.02 16.95 5.77
CA LEU A 181 -14.04 16.86 4.30
C LEU A 181 -15.12 15.88 3.82
N ASN A 182 -15.78 16.23 2.73
CA ASN A 182 -16.64 15.30 2.01
C ASN A 182 -15.81 14.28 1.20
N LEU A 183 -16.47 13.30 0.56
CA LEU A 183 -15.80 12.23 -0.15
C LEU A 183 -14.92 12.73 -1.33
N ALA A 184 -15.41 13.70 -2.10
CA ALA A 184 -14.66 14.26 -3.21
C ALA A 184 -13.41 15.00 -2.72
N GLU A 185 -13.55 15.82 -1.67
CA GLU A 185 -12.43 16.53 -1.05
C GLU A 185 -11.41 15.57 -0.41
N LYS A 186 -11.87 14.45 0.17
CA LYS A 186 -10.95 13.41 0.69
C LYS A 186 -10.11 12.81 -0.43
N ARG A 187 -10.69 12.53 -1.59
CA ARG A 187 -9.96 12.05 -2.77
C ARG A 187 -8.95 13.10 -3.25
N GLN A 188 -9.37 14.36 -3.39
CA GLN A 188 -8.47 15.45 -3.78
C GLN A 188 -7.32 15.64 -2.81
N LEU A 189 -7.58 15.56 -1.50
CA LEU A 189 -6.52 15.67 -0.49
C LEU A 189 -5.57 14.48 -0.53
N THR A 190 -6.08 13.27 -0.79
CA THR A 190 -5.25 12.06 -0.95
C THR A 190 -4.30 12.22 -2.13
N ASP A 191 -4.82 12.57 -3.31
CA ASP A 191 -3.99 12.80 -4.50
C ASP A 191 -2.98 13.93 -4.26
N PHE A 192 -3.39 14.99 -3.59
CA PHE A 192 -2.50 16.10 -3.24
C PHE A 192 -1.36 15.68 -2.30
N ILE A 193 -1.63 14.84 -1.30
CA ILE A 193 -0.60 14.31 -0.39
C ILE A 193 0.38 13.44 -1.18
N VAL A 194 -0.13 12.48 -1.97
CA VAL A 194 0.73 11.59 -2.77
C VAL A 194 1.61 12.42 -3.71
N SER A 195 1.04 13.33 -4.47
CA SER A 195 1.79 14.16 -5.43
C SER A 195 2.84 15.06 -4.74
N THR A 196 2.52 15.58 -3.54
CA THR A 196 3.45 16.44 -2.79
C THR A 196 4.68 15.68 -2.30
N TYR A 197 4.50 14.45 -1.83
CA TYR A 197 5.59 13.63 -1.28
C TYR A 197 6.31 12.77 -2.32
N ASN A 198 5.74 12.57 -3.50
CA ASN A 198 6.24 11.65 -4.52
C ASN A 198 7.73 11.88 -4.83
N VAL A 199 8.49 10.79 -4.83
CA VAL A 199 9.94 10.77 -5.10
C VAL A 199 10.32 9.80 -6.22
N ILE A 200 9.32 9.27 -6.93
CA ILE A 200 9.56 8.31 -7.99
C ILE A 200 10.23 9.01 -9.17
N ASP A 201 11.36 8.47 -9.58
CA ASP A 201 12.10 8.94 -10.75
C ASP A 201 11.54 8.27 -12.02
N TYR A 202 10.41 8.84 -12.49
CA TYR A 202 9.75 8.35 -13.71
C TYR A 202 10.64 8.47 -14.94
N ALA A 203 11.48 9.50 -15.02
CA ALA A 203 12.38 9.69 -16.14
C ALA A 203 13.38 8.52 -16.24
N GLU A 204 13.96 8.13 -15.11
CA GLU A 204 14.88 6.98 -15.08
C GLU A 204 14.13 5.65 -15.28
N ALA A 205 12.91 5.49 -14.72
CA ALA A 205 12.11 4.28 -14.93
C ALA A 205 11.75 4.07 -16.41
N ILE A 206 11.38 5.14 -17.11
CA ILE A 206 11.01 5.11 -18.54
C ILE A 206 12.22 4.77 -19.41
N ARG A 207 13.46 5.09 -19.02
CA ARG A 207 14.67 4.76 -19.80
C ARG A 207 14.88 3.26 -20.08
N TYR A 208 14.19 2.39 -19.35
CA TYR A 208 14.15 0.95 -19.63
C TYR A 208 13.14 0.56 -20.70
N PHE A 209 12.42 1.53 -21.25
CA PHE A 209 11.41 1.39 -22.30
C PHE A 209 11.69 2.43 -23.40
N ASP A 210 11.05 2.29 -24.55
CA ASP A 210 11.22 3.27 -25.64
C ASP A 210 10.46 4.57 -25.37
N SER A 211 9.33 4.48 -24.66
CA SER A 211 8.50 5.60 -24.21
C SER A 211 7.65 5.19 -23.00
N PHE A 212 6.90 6.15 -22.43
CA PHE A 212 5.90 5.84 -21.42
C PHE A 212 4.76 4.99 -21.99
N GLU A 213 4.37 5.23 -23.23
CA GLU A 213 3.36 4.45 -23.95
C GLU A 213 3.82 3.00 -24.17
N ASP A 214 5.10 2.78 -24.52
CA ASP A 214 5.67 1.42 -24.59
C ASP A 214 5.69 0.75 -23.24
N MET A 215 6.01 1.49 -22.19
CA MET A 215 5.95 0.99 -20.80
C MET A 215 4.55 0.51 -20.43
N LEU A 216 3.50 1.30 -20.71
CA LEU A 216 2.11 0.90 -20.47
C LEU A 216 1.70 -0.29 -21.36
N THR A 217 2.07 -0.27 -22.64
CA THR A 217 1.80 -1.38 -23.57
C THR A 217 2.42 -2.68 -23.07
N ALA A 218 3.67 -2.63 -22.59
CA ALA A 218 4.35 -3.79 -22.02
C ALA A 218 3.65 -4.30 -20.75
N MET A 219 3.11 -3.40 -19.92
CA MET A 219 2.32 -3.77 -18.74
C MET A 219 1.00 -4.45 -19.13
N HIS A 220 0.26 -3.88 -20.10
CA HIS A 220 -1.02 -4.43 -20.55
C HIS A 220 -0.87 -5.77 -21.30
N ALA A 221 0.25 -5.97 -22.00
CA ALA A 221 0.53 -7.21 -22.72
C ALA A 221 0.94 -8.37 -21.81
N ASN A 222 1.28 -8.09 -20.56
CA ASN A 222 1.87 -9.08 -19.64
C ASN A 222 0.80 -9.69 -18.74
N THR A 223 0.56 -10.98 -18.91
CA THR A 223 -0.49 -11.74 -18.18
C THR A 223 0.00 -12.39 -16.89
N GLY A 224 1.15 -11.95 -16.34
CA GLY A 224 1.68 -12.48 -15.06
C GLY A 224 2.35 -13.85 -15.13
N SER A 225 2.16 -14.61 -16.22
CA SER A 225 2.70 -15.96 -16.35
C SER A 225 4.20 -16.06 -16.64
N GLU A 226 4.86 -14.93 -16.91
CA GLU A 226 6.29 -14.88 -17.26
C GLU A 226 7.22 -14.67 -16.07
N TYR A 227 6.66 -14.43 -14.87
CA TYR A 227 7.45 -14.20 -13.67
C TYR A 227 7.53 -15.47 -12.83
N ASP A 228 8.69 -16.10 -12.91
CA ASP A 228 9.09 -17.27 -12.13
C ASP A 228 9.38 -16.87 -10.67
N LEU A 229 8.40 -16.21 -10.05
CA LEU A 229 8.38 -15.92 -8.63
C LEU A 229 7.40 -16.90 -8.01
N ASN A 230 7.92 -17.83 -7.21
CA ASN A 230 7.17 -18.78 -6.37
C ASN A 230 6.31 -18.04 -5.34
N GLU A 231 5.40 -17.18 -5.79
CA GLU A 231 4.40 -16.61 -4.94
C GLU A 231 3.23 -17.60 -4.80
N ILE A 232 3.07 -18.13 -3.59
CA ILE A 232 2.05 -19.13 -3.18
C ILE A 232 0.60 -18.66 -3.47
N THR A 233 0.43 -17.50 -4.09
CA THR A 233 -0.83 -16.75 -4.17
C THR A 233 -1.32 -16.47 -5.59
N VAL A 234 -0.83 -17.20 -6.58
CA VAL A 234 -1.31 -17.11 -7.99
C VAL A 234 -2.81 -17.39 -8.04
N GLY A 235 -3.58 -16.44 -8.60
CA GLY A 235 -5.03 -16.55 -8.73
C GLY A 235 -5.87 -16.04 -7.54
N ARG A 236 -5.26 -15.64 -6.43
CA ARG A 236 -5.94 -15.03 -5.27
C ARG A 236 -6.48 -13.64 -5.63
N SER A 237 -7.73 -13.35 -5.27
CA SER A 237 -8.30 -12.01 -5.43
C SER A 237 -8.24 -11.24 -4.10
N ASP A 238 -7.58 -10.08 -4.10
CA ASP A 238 -7.47 -9.22 -2.92
C ASP A 238 -8.61 -8.18 -2.83
N ILE A 239 -9.56 -8.20 -3.77
CA ILE A 239 -10.76 -7.34 -3.74
C ILE A 239 -11.59 -7.55 -2.46
N TYR A 240 -11.51 -8.74 -1.87
CA TYR A 240 -12.22 -9.07 -0.64
C TYR A 240 -11.82 -8.19 0.55
N PHE A 241 -10.61 -7.66 0.60
CA PHE A 241 -10.18 -6.80 1.70
C PHE A 241 -10.98 -5.50 1.78
N SER A 242 -11.33 -4.91 0.63
CA SER A 242 -12.21 -3.74 0.57
C SER A 242 -13.65 -4.10 0.95
N GLN A 243 -14.13 -5.29 0.57
CA GLN A 243 -15.44 -5.79 0.94
C GLN A 243 -15.55 -6.05 2.46
N PHE A 244 -14.49 -6.59 3.08
CA PHE A 244 -14.45 -6.80 4.53
C PHE A 244 -14.62 -5.49 5.28
N ALA A 245 -13.86 -4.46 4.91
CA ALA A 245 -14.00 -3.13 5.50
C ALA A 245 -15.43 -2.60 5.35
N ALA A 246 -16.01 -2.68 4.15
CA ALA A 246 -17.37 -2.21 3.88
C ALA A 246 -18.43 -2.96 4.73
N ILE A 247 -18.30 -4.30 4.85
CA ILE A 247 -19.23 -5.12 5.66
C ILE A 247 -19.13 -4.77 7.16
N LEU A 248 -17.89 -4.58 7.66
CA LEU A 248 -17.67 -4.34 9.08
C LEU A 248 -18.07 -2.94 9.52
N LEU A 249 -17.87 -1.94 8.65
CA LEU A 249 -18.24 -0.55 8.95
C LEU A 249 -19.75 -0.27 8.74
N LYS A 250 -20.42 -1.02 7.86
CA LYS A 250 -21.84 -0.78 7.51
C LYS A 250 -22.78 -0.81 8.72
N ASP A 251 -22.51 -1.63 9.72
CA ASP A 251 -23.40 -1.81 10.87
C ASP A 251 -23.22 -0.73 11.95
N GLY A 252 -22.32 0.24 11.73
CA GLY A 252 -22.06 1.32 12.69
C GLY A 252 -21.40 0.88 14.00
N ARG A 253 -21.00 -0.39 14.12
CA ARG A 253 -20.29 -0.92 15.30
C ARG A 253 -18.88 -0.34 15.43
N PHE A 254 -18.26 -0.01 14.31
CA PHE A 254 -16.92 0.55 14.25
C PHE A 254 -16.94 1.87 13.49
N GLU A 255 -16.33 2.89 14.07
CA GLU A 255 -16.09 4.18 13.41
C GLU A 255 -14.86 4.14 12.51
N ASP A 256 -13.90 3.29 12.85
CA ASP A 256 -12.66 3.09 12.14
C ASP A 256 -12.36 1.59 12.05
N ILE A 257 -11.92 1.14 10.87
CA ILE A 257 -11.65 -0.27 10.62
C ILE A 257 -10.53 -0.83 11.52
N HIS A 258 -9.59 0.00 11.95
CA HIS A 258 -8.50 -0.44 12.82
C HIS A 258 -8.97 -0.88 14.22
N GLN A 259 -10.18 -0.48 14.63
CA GLN A 259 -10.76 -0.93 15.91
C GLN A 259 -10.90 -2.45 15.99
N ILE A 260 -10.99 -3.15 14.84
CA ILE A 260 -11.04 -4.61 14.82
C ILE A 260 -9.76 -5.25 15.37
N LEU A 261 -8.62 -4.57 15.25
CA LEU A 261 -7.32 -5.09 15.68
C LEU A 261 -7.14 -5.05 17.20
N SER A 262 -7.79 -4.10 17.87
CA SER A 262 -7.80 -4.00 19.34
C SER A 262 -8.81 -4.95 20.03
N LEU A 263 -9.64 -5.65 19.24
CA LEU A 263 -10.61 -6.57 19.81
C LEU A 263 -9.95 -7.85 20.38
N PRO A 264 -10.49 -8.40 21.47
CA PRO A 264 -10.11 -9.73 21.95
C PRO A 264 -10.25 -10.79 20.85
N LYS A 265 -9.39 -11.83 20.89
CA LYS A 265 -9.39 -12.92 19.90
C LYS A 265 -10.78 -13.51 19.67
N LYS A 266 -11.57 -13.76 20.76
CA LYS A 266 -12.93 -14.31 20.67
C LYS A 266 -13.84 -13.46 19.77
N GLN A 267 -13.81 -12.14 19.93
CA GLN A 267 -14.63 -11.24 19.11
C GLN A 267 -14.16 -11.19 17.66
N ARG A 268 -12.85 -11.29 17.41
CA ARG A 268 -12.33 -11.39 16.04
C ARG A 268 -12.74 -12.70 15.35
N VAL A 269 -12.86 -13.80 16.10
CA VAL A 269 -13.41 -15.07 15.60
C VAL A 269 -14.91 -14.93 15.25
N GLU A 270 -15.69 -14.20 16.02
CA GLU A 270 -17.08 -13.89 15.68
C GLU A 270 -17.18 -13.10 14.36
N LEU A 271 -16.29 -12.11 14.17
CA LEU A 271 -16.21 -11.37 12.91
C LEU A 271 -15.77 -12.26 11.74
N PHE A 272 -14.87 -13.21 11.98
CA PHE A 272 -14.44 -14.19 10.99
C PHE A 272 -15.63 -15.00 10.46
N MET A 273 -16.45 -15.57 11.33
CA MET A 273 -17.64 -16.33 10.94
C MET A 273 -18.62 -15.48 10.14
N ARG A 274 -18.80 -14.22 10.53
CA ARG A 274 -19.65 -13.29 9.81
C ARG A 274 -19.15 -12.97 8.41
N LEU A 275 -17.86 -12.71 8.24
CA LEU A 275 -17.24 -12.45 6.93
C LEU A 275 -17.29 -13.68 6.04
N ARG A 276 -17.06 -14.87 6.59
CA ARG A 276 -17.16 -16.15 5.86
C ARG A 276 -18.56 -16.38 5.29
N GLN A 277 -19.62 -16.05 6.04
CA GLN A 277 -21.00 -16.18 5.58
C GLN A 277 -21.41 -15.15 4.51
N ARG A 278 -20.76 -13.99 4.47
CA ARG A 278 -21.16 -12.86 3.62
C ARG A 278 -20.26 -12.66 2.39
N THR A 279 -19.18 -13.39 2.29
CA THR A 279 -18.22 -13.27 1.18
C THR A 279 -17.79 -14.63 0.68
N GLY A 280 -17.31 -14.69 -0.58
CA GLY A 280 -16.67 -15.87 -1.14
C GLY A 280 -15.15 -15.93 -0.89
N ALA A 281 -14.65 -15.20 0.11
CA ALA A 281 -13.23 -15.14 0.41
C ALA A 281 -12.72 -16.45 1.02
N MET A 282 -11.44 -16.75 0.76
CA MET A 282 -10.79 -17.91 1.37
C MET A 282 -10.64 -17.70 2.88
N THR A 283 -10.68 -18.79 3.64
CA THR A 283 -10.48 -18.82 5.10
C THR A 283 -9.22 -18.05 5.50
N GLU A 284 -8.11 -18.27 4.79
CA GLU A 284 -6.84 -17.58 5.05
C GLU A 284 -6.92 -16.07 4.85
N GLN A 285 -7.62 -15.59 3.82
CA GLN A 285 -7.78 -14.15 3.58
C GLN A 285 -8.51 -13.46 4.72
N ILE A 286 -9.60 -14.08 5.20
CA ILE A 286 -10.37 -13.54 6.34
C ILE A 286 -9.51 -13.57 7.60
N ALA A 287 -8.80 -14.67 7.85
CA ALA A 287 -7.93 -14.80 9.02
C ALA A 287 -6.79 -13.78 9.00
N HIS A 288 -6.12 -13.59 7.86
CA HIS A 288 -5.06 -12.60 7.71
C HIS A 288 -5.57 -11.16 7.90
N TYR A 289 -6.78 -10.87 7.42
CA TYR A 289 -7.42 -9.57 7.62
C TYR A 289 -7.72 -9.30 9.10
N LEU A 290 -8.16 -10.30 9.82
CA LEU A 290 -8.49 -10.20 11.24
C LEU A 290 -7.29 -10.48 12.17
N ARG A 291 -6.08 -10.66 11.62
CA ARG A 291 -4.85 -11.05 12.34
C ARG A 291 -5.07 -12.28 13.24
N LEU A 292 -5.74 -13.28 12.70
CA LEU A 292 -5.93 -14.58 13.33
C LEU A 292 -4.92 -15.58 12.76
N HIS A 293 -4.29 -16.37 13.63
CA HIS A 293 -3.49 -17.51 13.21
C HIS A 293 -4.41 -18.68 12.90
N VAL A 294 -4.33 -19.21 11.68
CA VAL A 294 -5.03 -20.42 11.26
C VAL A 294 -4.04 -21.57 11.36
N SER A 295 -4.24 -22.51 12.28
CA SER A 295 -3.54 -23.79 12.25
C SER A 295 -4.12 -24.65 11.14
N LYS A 296 -3.27 -25.44 10.45
CA LYS A 296 -3.75 -26.36 9.39
C LYS A 296 -4.84 -27.32 9.88
N GLU A 297 -4.81 -27.66 11.16
CA GLU A 297 -5.80 -28.54 11.80
C GLU A 297 -7.17 -27.90 12.02
N SER A 298 -7.25 -26.57 12.14
CA SER A 298 -8.55 -25.87 12.30
C SER A 298 -9.29 -25.62 10.99
N ILE A 299 -8.71 -25.95 9.85
CA ILE A 299 -9.35 -25.80 8.52
C ILE A 299 -10.24 -27.03 8.23
N ASP A 300 -9.85 -28.20 8.72
CA ASP A 300 -10.57 -29.46 8.45
C ASP A 300 -11.81 -29.67 9.37
N GLU A 301 -11.83 -29.05 10.55
CA GLU A 301 -12.98 -29.17 11.48
C GLU A 301 -14.18 -28.26 11.14
N THR A 302 -14.07 -27.40 10.14
CA THR A 302 -15.17 -26.48 9.74
C THR A 302 -15.74 -26.79 8.36
N GLY A 303 -15.42 -27.96 7.83
CA GLY A 303 -15.77 -28.43 6.46
C GLY A 303 -16.91 -29.47 6.40
N ASP A 304 -17.73 -29.63 7.45
CA ASP A 304 -18.98 -30.39 7.44
C ASP A 304 -20.20 -29.48 7.62
#